data_1e634956104d5b4c76996194cc245e64
#
_entry.id   1e634956104d5b4c76996194cc245e64
#
_cell.length_a   1.000
_cell.length_b   1.000
_cell.length_c   1.000
_cell.angle_alpha   90.00
_cell.angle_beta   90.00
_cell.angle_gamma   90.00
#
_symmetry.space_group_name_H-M   'P 1'
#
loop_
_entity.id
_entity.type
_entity.pdbx_description
1 polymer ?
#
loop_
_entity_poly.entity_id
_entity_poly.type
_entity_poly.pdbx_seq_one_letter_code
_entity_poly.pdbx_strand_id
1 'polypeptide(L)'
;QAGGTYTCPMHPEVLSERPGSCPKCGMALERRSAPADTEEENPELREMRRRFRVSLSFAAPLVIIAMGNMLPGKPLQSVIPPSVHKWLELFLATPVVLWGARPFFVRFYQSLINRSPNMFTLIGLGVAVSFAYSVVAVIAPQIFPESFRNEQGQVGIYFEAAAVITTLVLLGQVLELRARSQTGAALRELLGLA
;
A
#
# COMPACT_ATOMS: atom_id res chain seq x y z
N GLN A 1 -27.89 -15.17 6.84
CA GLN A 1 -27.14 -14.82 5.63
C GLN A 1 -27.86 -13.63 4.99
N ALA A 2 -27.44 -12.40 5.30
CA ALA A 2 -27.99 -11.18 4.72
C ALA A 2 -27.45 -11.02 3.31
N GLY A 3 -28.19 -11.46 2.31
CA GLY A 3 -27.90 -11.27 0.89
C GLY A 3 -28.04 -9.80 0.52
N GLY A 4 -26.95 -9.08 0.53
CA GLY A 4 -26.86 -7.70 0.03
C GLY A 4 -26.19 -7.68 -1.32
N THR A 5 -26.77 -6.99 -2.31
CA THR A 5 -26.12 -6.76 -3.60
C THR A 5 -25.11 -5.62 -3.45
N TYR A 6 -23.88 -5.87 -3.87
CA TYR A 6 -22.79 -4.88 -3.89
C TYR A 6 -22.59 -4.35 -5.31
N THR A 7 -22.36 -3.07 -5.47
CA THR A 7 -22.13 -2.41 -6.76
C THR A 7 -20.94 -1.48 -6.71
N CYS A 8 -20.34 -1.20 -7.86
CA CYS A 8 -19.29 -0.20 -7.98
C CYS A 8 -19.90 1.17 -8.26
N PRO A 9 -19.55 2.23 -7.52
CA PRO A 9 -20.04 3.59 -7.79
C PRO A 9 -19.72 4.10 -9.20
N MET A 10 -18.57 3.67 -9.75
CA MET A 10 -18.11 4.06 -11.09
C MET A 10 -18.60 3.13 -12.20
N HIS A 11 -18.98 1.89 -11.85
CA HIS A 11 -19.44 0.87 -12.79
C HIS A 11 -20.72 0.21 -12.25
N PRO A 12 -21.90 0.86 -12.38
CA PRO A 12 -23.17 0.37 -11.82
C PRO A 12 -23.58 -1.00 -12.35
N GLU A 13 -23.05 -1.38 -13.52
CA GLU A 13 -23.27 -2.69 -14.14
C GLU A 13 -22.55 -3.83 -13.41
N VAL A 14 -21.55 -3.53 -12.59
CA VAL A 14 -20.86 -4.53 -11.78
C VAL A 14 -21.65 -4.78 -10.51
N LEU A 15 -22.32 -5.94 -10.47
CA LEU A 15 -23.07 -6.42 -9.32
C LEU A 15 -22.38 -7.65 -8.75
N SER A 16 -22.28 -7.72 -7.42
CA SER A 16 -21.71 -8.86 -6.68
C SER A 16 -22.55 -9.18 -5.45
N GLU A 17 -22.66 -10.45 -5.10
CA GLU A 17 -23.31 -10.90 -3.86
C GLU A 17 -22.36 -10.85 -2.64
N ARG A 18 -21.08 -10.53 -2.88
CA ARG A 18 -20.04 -10.51 -1.83
C ARG A 18 -19.31 -9.18 -1.83
N PRO A 19 -18.85 -8.71 -0.65
CA PRO A 19 -17.97 -7.57 -0.59
C PRO A 19 -16.65 -7.90 -1.31
N GLY A 20 -16.08 -6.92 -2.01
CA GLY A 20 -14.85 -7.11 -2.76
C GLY A 20 -14.46 -5.89 -3.55
N SER A 21 -13.55 -6.08 -4.50
CA SER A 21 -13.08 -5.01 -5.41
C SER A 21 -13.76 -5.14 -6.77
N CYS A 22 -14.06 -4.00 -7.37
CA CYS A 22 -14.59 -3.94 -8.74
C CYS A 22 -13.56 -4.52 -9.73
N PRO A 23 -13.92 -5.50 -10.58
CA PRO A 23 -12.99 -6.09 -11.53
C PRO A 23 -12.53 -5.09 -12.61
N LYS A 24 -13.30 -4.01 -12.86
CA LYS A 24 -12.98 -3.01 -13.88
C LYS A 24 -12.03 -1.91 -13.37
N CYS A 25 -12.23 -1.39 -12.14
CA CYS A 25 -11.44 -0.25 -11.65
C CYS A 25 -10.70 -0.51 -10.33
N GLY A 26 -10.89 -1.69 -9.71
CA GLY A 26 -10.23 -2.04 -8.45
C GLY A 26 -10.80 -1.36 -7.19
N MET A 27 -11.82 -0.49 -7.33
CA MET A 27 -12.47 0.17 -6.20
C MET A 27 -13.30 -0.83 -5.38
N ALA A 28 -13.41 -0.58 -4.07
CA ALA A 28 -14.27 -1.37 -3.20
C ALA A 28 -15.73 -1.28 -3.67
N LEU A 29 -16.42 -2.42 -3.66
CA LEU A 29 -17.84 -2.49 -3.98
C LEU A 29 -18.66 -2.03 -2.77
N GLU A 30 -19.68 -1.21 -3.01
CA GLU A 30 -20.58 -0.68 -1.99
C GLU A 30 -21.88 -1.50 -1.96
N ARG A 31 -22.42 -1.71 -0.76
CA ARG A 31 -23.72 -2.38 -0.58
C ARG A 31 -24.84 -1.48 -1.09
N ARG A 32 -25.64 -1.97 -2.03
CA ARG A 32 -26.77 -1.23 -2.64
C ARG A 32 -27.95 -1.01 -1.68
N SER A 33 -28.13 -1.89 -0.71
CA SER A 33 -29.16 -1.79 0.33
C SER A 33 -28.55 -2.28 1.65
N ALA A 34 -28.23 -1.35 2.55
CA ALA A 34 -27.87 -1.70 3.92
C ALA A 34 -29.11 -1.55 4.82
N PRO A 35 -29.41 -2.54 5.69
CA PRO A 35 -30.35 -2.32 6.80
C PRO A 35 -29.83 -1.19 7.70
N ALA A 36 -30.73 -0.38 8.25
CA ALA A 36 -30.44 0.82 9.02
C ALA A 36 -29.70 0.60 10.37
N ASP A 37 -29.43 -0.65 10.77
CA ASP A 37 -29.19 -0.99 12.18
C ASP A 37 -27.77 -1.44 12.56
N THR A 38 -26.76 -1.21 11.76
CA THR A 38 -25.39 -1.50 12.24
C THR A 38 -24.43 -0.38 11.91
N GLU A 39 -24.09 0.42 12.94
CA GLU A 39 -22.85 1.20 13.06
C GLU A 39 -21.61 0.27 13.13
N GLU A 40 -21.65 -0.91 12.54
CA GLU A 40 -20.45 -1.73 12.42
C GLU A 40 -19.46 -1.03 11.52
N GLU A 41 -18.40 -0.53 12.13
CA GLU A 41 -17.24 0.03 11.45
C GLU A 41 -16.86 -0.91 10.29
N ASN A 42 -16.93 -0.43 9.05
CA ASN A 42 -16.69 -1.22 7.85
C ASN A 42 -15.45 -2.11 8.04
N PRO A 43 -15.58 -3.45 7.99
CA PRO A 43 -14.48 -4.37 8.27
C PRO A 43 -13.25 -4.11 7.37
N GLU A 44 -13.46 -3.61 6.16
CA GLU A 44 -12.40 -3.21 5.24
C GLU A 44 -11.64 -1.98 5.79
N LEU A 45 -12.35 -0.99 6.33
CA LEU A 45 -11.73 0.19 6.95
C LEU A 45 -10.86 -0.22 8.16
N ARG A 46 -11.35 -1.13 9.00
CA ARG A 46 -10.59 -1.62 10.16
C ARG A 46 -9.33 -2.37 9.73
N GLU A 47 -9.42 -3.19 8.70
CA GLU A 47 -8.26 -3.91 8.16
C GLU A 47 -7.24 -2.93 7.54
N MET A 48 -7.66 -1.97 6.71
CA MET A 48 -6.77 -0.98 6.11
C MET A 48 -6.11 -0.10 7.16
N ARG A 49 -6.84 0.30 8.21
CA ARG A 49 -6.29 1.05 9.35
C ARG A 49 -5.24 0.23 10.13
N ARG A 50 -5.47 -1.07 10.32
CA ARG A 50 -4.47 -1.96 10.94
C ARG A 50 -3.22 -2.06 10.08
N ARG A 51 -3.36 -2.29 8.77
CA ARG A 51 -2.26 -2.36 7.83
C ARG A 51 -1.47 -1.05 7.79
N PHE A 52 -2.15 0.08 7.74
CA PHE A 52 -1.51 1.40 7.78
C PHE A 52 -0.68 1.59 9.06
N ARG A 53 -1.25 1.34 10.25
CA ARG A 53 -0.52 1.51 11.52
C ARG A 53 0.73 0.63 11.61
N VAL A 54 0.62 -0.63 11.23
CA VAL A 54 1.76 -1.54 11.22
C VAL A 54 2.78 -1.11 10.18
N SER A 55 2.37 -0.78 8.94
CA SER A 55 3.29 -0.31 7.92
C SER A 55 4.01 0.99 8.34
N LEU A 56 3.30 1.92 8.97
CA LEU A 56 3.88 3.16 9.48
C LEU A 56 4.94 2.90 10.56
N SER A 57 4.71 1.94 11.48
CA SER A 57 5.66 1.62 12.54
C SER A 57 6.98 1.02 12.03
N PHE A 58 6.98 0.41 10.86
CA PHE A 58 8.20 -0.07 10.19
C PHE A 58 8.78 0.95 9.20
N ALA A 59 7.93 1.69 8.48
CA ALA A 59 8.36 2.68 7.50
C ALA A 59 8.98 3.92 8.15
N ALA A 60 8.47 4.38 9.29
CA ALA A 60 9.01 5.57 9.97
C ALA A 60 10.49 5.39 10.38
N PRO A 61 10.89 4.33 11.10
CA PRO A 61 12.31 4.12 11.41
C PRO A 61 13.14 3.89 10.15
N LEU A 62 12.60 3.20 9.13
CA LEU A 62 13.27 2.99 7.86
C LEU A 62 13.64 4.33 7.18
N VAL A 63 12.69 5.27 7.11
CA VAL A 63 12.93 6.61 6.55
C VAL A 63 13.95 7.40 7.38
N ILE A 64 13.87 7.33 8.71
CA ILE A 64 14.83 8.00 9.59
C ILE A 64 16.25 7.47 9.34
N ILE A 65 16.39 6.15 9.17
CA ILE A 65 17.67 5.49 8.89
C ILE A 65 18.19 5.91 7.49
N ALA A 66 17.34 5.84 6.46
CA ALA A 66 17.71 6.19 5.09
C ALA A 66 18.10 7.68 4.98
N MET A 67 17.27 8.58 5.53
CA MET A 67 17.54 10.02 5.50
C MET A 67 18.71 10.44 6.40
N GLY A 68 18.93 9.74 7.51
CA GLY A 68 20.07 10.00 8.38
C GLY A 68 21.42 9.83 7.69
N ASN A 69 21.47 9.03 6.62
CA ASN A 69 22.67 8.87 5.78
C ASN A 69 22.87 9.98 4.74
N MET A 70 21.82 10.73 4.40
CA MET A 70 21.90 11.88 3.49
C MET A 70 22.38 13.17 4.19
N LEU A 71 22.35 13.21 5.51
CA LEU A 71 22.79 14.39 6.28
C LEU A 71 24.33 14.57 6.16
N PRO A 72 24.81 15.82 5.97
CA PRO A 72 26.23 16.11 5.99
C PRO A 72 26.84 15.72 7.35
N GLY A 73 27.89 14.92 7.31
CA GLY A 73 28.50 14.34 8.53
C GLY A 73 28.13 12.88 8.81
N LYS A 74 27.12 12.32 8.12
CA LYS A 74 26.72 10.89 8.17
C LYS A 74 26.71 10.31 9.59
N PRO A 75 25.98 10.89 10.56
CA PRO A 75 26.07 10.52 11.97
C PRO A 75 25.70 9.06 12.23
N LEU A 76 24.85 8.45 11.38
CA LEU A 76 24.46 7.05 11.53
C LEU A 76 25.55 6.07 11.05
N GLN A 77 26.42 6.46 10.11
CA GLN A 77 27.51 5.58 9.64
C GLN A 77 28.61 5.40 10.70
N SER A 78 28.72 6.29 11.69
CA SER A 78 29.63 6.12 12.82
C SER A 78 29.12 5.05 13.81
N VAL A 79 27.83 4.77 13.81
CA VAL A 79 27.18 3.83 14.77
C VAL A 79 26.86 2.49 14.11
N ILE A 80 26.47 2.48 12.83
CA ILE A 80 26.02 1.29 12.11
C ILE A 80 26.93 1.03 10.90
N PRO A 81 27.61 -0.12 10.81
CA PRO A 81 28.39 -0.48 9.62
C PRO A 81 27.53 -0.49 8.35
N PRO A 82 28.07 -0.04 7.19
CA PRO A 82 27.31 0.04 5.94
C PRO A 82 26.70 -1.29 5.47
N SER A 83 27.33 -2.39 5.80
CA SER A 83 26.81 -3.74 5.49
C SER A 83 25.55 -4.08 6.31
N VAL A 84 25.54 -3.75 7.60
CA VAL A 84 24.38 -3.99 8.47
C VAL A 84 23.21 -3.11 8.10
N HIS A 85 23.49 -1.87 7.67
CA HIS A 85 22.49 -0.90 7.27
C HIS A 85 21.56 -1.43 6.16
N LYS A 86 22.12 -2.02 5.10
CA LYS A 86 21.34 -2.57 3.97
C LYS A 86 20.43 -3.73 4.39
N TRP A 87 20.91 -4.59 5.28
CA TRP A 87 20.12 -5.70 5.81
C TRP A 87 19.02 -5.21 6.75
N LEU A 88 19.27 -4.16 7.51
CA LEU A 88 18.28 -3.54 8.39
C LEU A 88 17.16 -2.89 7.57
N GLU A 89 17.49 -2.18 6.49
CA GLU A 89 16.49 -1.62 5.58
C GLU A 89 15.66 -2.71 4.90
N LEU A 90 16.28 -3.78 4.43
CA LEU A 90 15.59 -4.94 3.87
C LEU A 90 14.62 -5.55 4.90
N PHE A 91 15.06 -5.74 6.14
CA PHE A 91 14.24 -6.32 7.21
C PHE A 91 13.03 -5.44 7.55
N LEU A 92 13.22 -4.12 7.61
CA LEU A 92 12.15 -3.16 7.90
C LEU A 92 11.18 -2.99 6.72
N ALA A 93 11.66 -3.02 5.49
CA ALA A 93 10.82 -2.88 4.30
C ALA A 93 9.98 -4.13 4.00
N THR A 94 10.51 -5.32 4.29
CA THR A 94 9.88 -6.61 3.96
C THR A 94 8.44 -6.72 4.48
N PRO A 95 8.12 -6.48 5.78
CA PRO A 95 6.76 -6.58 6.27
C PRO A 95 5.84 -5.50 5.67
N VAL A 96 6.37 -4.32 5.37
CA VAL A 96 5.59 -3.25 4.73
C VAL A 96 5.17 -3.65 3.33
N VAL A 97 6.12 -4.15 2.53
CA VAL A 97 5.86 -4.48 1.12
C VAL A 97 5.10 -5.80 0.98
N LEU A 98 5.50 -6.87 1.68
CA LEU A 98 4.87 -8.18 1.49
C LEU A 98 3.51 -8.31 2.18
N TRP A 99 3.36 -7.73 3.37
CA TRP A 99 2.11 -7.82 4.12
C TRP A 99 1.24 -6.56 3.97
N GLY A 100 1.82 -5.38 4.11
CA GLY A 100 1.12 -4.09 3.99
C GLY A 100 0.56 -3.88 2.58
N ALA A 101 1.38 -4.05 1.54
CA ALA A 101 0.99 -3.86 0.14
C ALA A 101 0.19 -5.03 -0.47
N ARG A 102 -0.04 -6.13 0.25
CA ARG A 102 -0.76 -7.31 -0.27
C ARG A 102 -2.08 -6.98 -0.99
N PRO A 103 -2.98 -6.12 -0.46
CA PRO A 103 -4.22 -5.78 -1.16
C PRO A 103 -3.96 -5.08 -2.51
N PHE A 104 -2.90 -4.29 -2.60
CA PHE A 104 -2.52 -3.62 -3.85
C PHE A 104 -1.95 -4.60 -4.87
N PHE A 105 -1.15 -5.56 -4.45
CA PHE A 105 -0.64 -6.62 -5.33
C PHE A 105 -1.76 -7.53 -5.85
N VAL A 106 -2.76 -7.84 -5.04
CA VAL A 106 -3.94 -8.58 -5.50
C VAL A 106 -4.70 -7.80 -6.58
N ARG A 107 -4.96 -6.50 -6.33
CA ARG A 107 -5.63 -5.63 -7.31
C ARG A 107 -4.79 -5.40 -8.57
N PHE A 108 -3.47 -5.28 -8.43
CA PHE A 108 -2.51 -5.22 -9.53
C PHE A 108 -2.61 -6.47 -10.42
N TYR A 109 -2.54 -7.65 -9.83
CA TYR A 109 -2.64 -8.91 -10.55
C TYR A 109 -3.99 -9.07 -11.27
N GLN A 110 -5.09 -8.74 -10.59
CA GLN A 110 -6.43 -8.73 -11.19
C GLN A 110 -6.54 -7.75 -12.36
N SER A 111 -5.95 -6.57 -12.26
CA SER A 111 -5.97 -5.57 -13.33
C SER A 111 -5.23 -6.04 -14.58
N LEU A 112 -4.14 -6.80 -14.42
CA LEU A 112 -3.40 -7.39 -15.53
C LEU A 112 -4.21 -8.48 -16.23
N ILE A 113 -4.83 -9.40 -15.46
CA ILE A 113 -5.67 -10.47 -16.02
C ILE A 113 -6.85 -9.89 -16.78
N ASN A 114 -7.53 -8.91 -16.20
CA ASN A 114 -8.71 -8.27 -16.77
C ASN A 114 -8.38 -7.26 -17.89
N ARG A 115 -7.08 -7.07 -18.21
CA ARG A 115 -6.59 -6.09 -19.19
C ARG A 115 -7.17 -4.68 -18.99
N SER A 116 -7.41 -4.31 -17.74
CA SER A 116 -7.91 -2.99 -17.35
C SER A 116 -6.93 -2.32 -16.38
N PRO A 117 -5.83 -1.72 -16.90
CA PRO A 117 -4.84 -1.05 -16.08
C PRO A 117 -5.48 0.11 -15.30
N ASN A 118 -5.19 0.18 -14.02
CA ASN A 118 -5.73 1.18 -13.11
C ASN A 118 -4.61 1.73 -12.19
N MET A 119 -4.95 2.61 -11.27
CA MET A 119 -4.00 3.20 -10.32
C MET A 119 -3.20 2.12 -9.57
N PHE A 120 -3.83 1.01 -9.18
CA PHE A 120 -3.16 -0.07 -8.46
C PHE A 120 -2.15 -0.83 -9.33
N THR A 121 -2.33 -0.82 -10.66
CA THR A 121 -1.36 -1.38 -11.62
C THR A 121 -0.03 -0.64 -11.54
N LEU A 122 -0.07 0.68 -11.56
CA LEU A 122 1.14 1.52 -11.47
C LEU A 122 1.80 1.41 -10.11
N ILE A 123 1.01 1.47 -9.03
CA ILE A 123 1.52 1.35 -7.66
C ILE A 123 2.15 -0.02 -7.44
N GLY A 124 1.44 -1.09 -7.80
CA GLY A 124 1.93 -2.46 -7.65
C GLY A 124 3.22 -2.72 -8.44
N LEU A 125 3.28 -2.23 -9.68
CA LEU A 125 4.47 -2.35 -10.52
C LEU A 125 5.65 -1.57 -9.92
N GLY A 126 5.44 -0.30 -9.56
CA GLY A 126 6.49 0.56 -9.01
C GLY A 126 7.08 0.02 -7.71
N VAL A 127 6.21 -0.40 -6.77
CA VAL A 127 6.64 -1.00 -5.49
C VAL A 127 7.35 -2.34 -5.72
N ALA A 128 6.83 -3.20 -6.61
CA ALA A 128 7.45 -4.49 -6.91
C ALA A 128 8.84 -4.32 -7.52
N VAL A 129 8.99 -3.43 -8.51
CA VAL A 129 10.28 -3.18 -9.17
C VAL A 129 11.28 -2.56 -8.19
N SER A 130 10.89 -1.54 -7.43
CA SER A 130 11.77 -0.90 -6.44
C SER A 130 12.25 -1.89 -5.38
N PHE A 131 11.35 -2.71 -4.86
CA PHE A 131 11.68 -3.72 -3.86
C PHE A 131 12.57 -4.83 -4.44
N ALA A 132 12.20 -5.41 -5.60
CA ALA A 132 12.96 -6.48 -6.24
C ALA A 132 14.38 -6.01 -6.64
N TYR A 133 14.48 -4.81 -7.22
CA TYR A 133 15.77 -4.20 -7.53
C TYR A 133 16.66 -4.10 -6.28
N SER A 134 16.11 -3.56 -5.20
CA SER A 134 16.84 -3.36 -3.94
C SER A 134 17.26 -4.68 -3.30
N VAL A 135 16.41 -5.72 -3.36
CA VAL A 135 16.76 -7.07 -2.91
C VAL A 135 17.95 -7.63 -3.69
N VAL A 136 17.93 -7.51 -5.03
CA VAL A 136 19.06 -7.95 -5.88
C VAL A 136 20.31 -7.14 -5.58
N ALA A 137 20.20 -5.83 -5.37
CA ALA A 137 21.32 -4.96 -5.02
C ALA A 137 21.99 -5.32 -3.68
N VAL A 138 21.21 -5.86 -2.73
CA VAL A 138 21.75 -6.31 -1.43
C VAL A 138 22.37 -7.70 -1.54
N ILE A 139 21.70 -8.64 -2.23
CA ILE A 139 22.13 -10.05 -2.27
C ILE A 139 23.28 -10.27 -3.28
N ALA A 140 23.18 -9.64 -4.45
CA ALA A 140 24.10 -9.85 -5.57
C ALA A 140 24.59 -8.52 -6.20
N PRO A 141 25.28 -7.66 -5.44
CA PRO A 141 25.74 -6.36 -5.93
C PRO A 141 26.71 -6.46 -7.10
N GLN A 142 27.35 -7.61 -7.29
CA GLN A 142 28.30 -7.86 -8.40
C GLN A 142 27.62 -7.92 -9.78
N ILE A 143 26.32 -8.14 -9.86
CA ILE A 143 25.56 -8.17 -11.12
C ILE A 143 25.49 -6.77 -11.75
N PHE A 144 25.57 -5.72 -10.91
CA PHE A 144 25.44 -4.35 -11.37
C PHE A 144 26.76 -3.82 -11.93
N PRO A 145 26.73 -3.16 -13.11
CA PRO A 145 27.90 -2.47 -13.68
C PRO A 145 28.46 -1.42 -12.72
N GLU A 146 29.72 -1.06 -12.90
CA GLU A 146 30.40 -0.05 -12.08
C GLU A 146 29.69 1.32 -12.11
N SER A 147 29.03 1.65 -13.23
CA SER A 147 28.26 2.89 -13.38
C SER A 147 27.06 3.03 -12.43
N PHE A 148 26.59 1.93 -11.86
CA PHE A 148 25.50 1.92 -10.85
C PHE A 148 26.02 1.99 -9.41
N ARG A 149 27.33 2.01 -9.22
CA ARG A 149 27.97 2.06 -7.92
C ARG A 149 28.36 3.51 -7.61
N ASN A 150 28.14 3.90 -6.35
CA ASN A 150 28.62 5.18 -5.86
C ASN A 150 30.14 5.16 -5.65
N GLU A 151 30.75 6.29 -5.29
CA GLU A 151 32.18 6.42 -5.00
C GLU A 151 32.71 5.42 -3.94
N GLN A 152 31.83 4.83 -3.15
CA GLN A 152 32.11 3.82 -2.13
C GLN A 152 31.91 2.38 -2.64
N GLY A 153 31.68 2.19 -3.96
CA GLY A 153 31.45 0.89 -4.59
C GLY A 153 30.09 0.24 -4.25
N GLN A 154 29.14 1.00 -3.70
CA GLN A 154 27.84 0.49 -3.29
C GLN A 154 26.77 0.78 -4.33
N VAL A 155 25.90 -0.20 -4.59
CA VAL A 155 24.69 -0.02 -5.40
C VAL A 155 23.63 0.68 -4.58
N GLY A 156 22.95 1.67 -5.17
CA GLY A 156 21.80 2.34 -4.53
C GLY A 156 20.67 1.37 -4.26
N ILE A 157 19.99 1.54 -3.17
CA ILE A 157 18.80 0.77 -2.76
C ILE A 157 17.62 1.72 -2.58
N TYR A 158 16.39 1.22 -2.75
CA TYR A 158 15.15 2.02 -2.77
C TYR A 158 14.07 1.41 -1.86
N PHE A 159 14.50 0.78 -0.76
CA PHE A 159 13.56 0.17 0.20
C PHE A 159 12.67 1.22 0.86
N GLU A 160 13.24 2.39 1.18
CA GLU A 160 12.52 3.51 1.76
C GLU A 160 11.42 4.03 0.82
N ALA A 161 11.73 4.13 -0.48
CA ALA A 161 10.76 4.56 -1.48
C ALA A 161 9.58 3.57 -1.57
N ALA A 162 9.85 2.27 -1.65
CA ALA A 162 8.83 1.23 -1.69
C ALA A 162 7.95 1.25 -0.43
N ALA A 163 8.56 1.40 0.76
CA ALA A 163 7.84 1.43 2.03
C ALA A 163 7.01 2.70 2.20
N VAL A 164 7.54 3.86 1.83
CA VAL A 164 6.83 5.15 1.88
C VAL A 164 5.64 5.15 0.94
N ILE A 165 5.82 4.75 -0.33
CA ILE A 165 4.73 4.66 -1.30
C ILE A 165 3.62 3.75 -0.77
N THR A 166 3.97 2.55 -0.29
CA THR A 166 3.00 1.61 0.28
C THR A 166 2.24 2.23 1.45
N THR A 167 2.93 2.89 2.38
CA THR A 167 2.32 3.49 3.57
C THR A 167 1.40 4.66 3.20
N LEU A 168 1.81 5.51 2.26
CA LEU A 168 0.98 6.64 1.80
C LEU A 168 -0.26 6.16 1.04
N VAL A 169 -0.15 5.11 0.23
CA VAL A 169 -1.31 4.53 -0.45
C VAL A 169 -2.28 3.90 0.54
N LEU A 170 -1.78 3.22 1.59
CA LEU A 170 -2.63 2.72 2.68
C LEU A 170 -3.34 3.86 3.42
N LEU A 171 -2.66 4.98 3.67
CA LEU A 171 -3.28 6.18 4.24
C LEU A 171 -4.40 6.70 3.33
N GLY A 172 -4.12 6.83 2.04
CA GLY A 172 -5.12 7.26 1.05
C GLY A 172 -6.36 6.37 1.06
N GLN A 173 -6.19 5.04 1.12
CA GLN A 173 -7.31 4.10 1.22
C GLN A 173 -8.10 4.24 2.52
N VAL A 174 -7.44 4.46 3.65
CA VAL A 174 -8.11 4.70 4.93
C VAL A 174 -8.94 5.98 4.87
N LEU A 175 -8.40 7.07 4.32
CA LEU A 175 -9.11 8.35 4.17
C LEU A 175 -10.30 8.23 3.21
N GLU A 176 -10.12 7.55 2.08
CA GLU A 176 -11.18 7.28 1.10
C GLU A 176 -12.33 6.50 1.72
N LEU A 177 -12.05 5.36 2.37
CA LEU A 177 -13.07 4.53 3.02
C LEU A 177 -13.80 5.28 4.14
N ARG A 178 -13.08 6.11 4.90
CA ARG A 178 -13.66 6.95 5.95
C ARG A 178 -14.59 8.02 5.37
N ALA A 179 -14.17 8.72 4.32
CA ALA A 179 -14.99 9.73 3.66
C ALA A 179 -16.27 9.12 3.09
N ARG A 180 -16.18 7.96 2.44
CA ARG A 180 -17.35 7.23 1.91
C ARG A 180 -18.33 6.83 2.99
N SER A 181 -17.86 6.32 4.15
CA SER A 181 -18.74 5.94 5.26
C SER A 181 -19.51 7.14 5.81
N GLN A 182 -18.90 8.31 5.91
CA GLN A 182 -19.52 9.55 6.38
C GLN A 182 -20.58 10.07 5.40
N THR A 183 -20.27 10.07 4.10
CA THR A 183 -21.22 10.50 3.07
C THR A 183 -22.45 9.58 3.01
N GLY A 184 -22.25 8.28 3.11
CA GLY A 184 -23.34 7.31 3.13
C GLY A 184 -24.25 7.43 4.37
N ALA A 185 -23.71 7.85 5.50
CA ALA A 185 -24.49 8.12 6.72
C ALA A 185 -25.36 9.38 6.56
N ALA A 186 -24.77 10.47 6.07
CA ALA A 186 -25.50 11.73 5.83
C ALA A 186 -26.65 11.58 4.82
N LEU A 187 -26.43 10.85 3.72
CA LEU A 187 -27.48 10.57 2.74
C LEU A 187 -28.64 9.75 3.34
N ARG A 188 -28.36 8.80 4.22
CA ARG A 188 -29.37 8.00 4.90
C ARG A 188 -30.19 8.83 5.88
N GLU A 189 -29.56 9.73 6.62
CA GLU A 189 -30.24 10.66 7.50
C GLU A 189 -31.21 11.55 6.75
N LEU A 190 -30.83 12.07 5.59
CA LEU A 190 -31.71 12.86 4.73
C LEU A 190 -32.88 12.06 4.15
N LEU A 191 -32.63 10.81 3.74
CA LEU A 191 -33.67 9.93 3.20
C LEU A 191 -34.63 9.39 4.28
N GLY A 192 -34.15 9.30 5.53
CA GLY A 192 -34.96 8.92 6.69
C GLY A 192 -35.87 10.04 7.24
N LEU A 193 -35.61 11.29 6.82
CA LEU A 193 -36.44 12.46 7.16
C LEU A 193 -37.52 12.73 6.10
N ALA A 194 -37.55 12.02 4.99
CA ALA A 194 -38.54 12.11 3.92
C ALA A 194 -39.49 10.90 3.98
#